data_892d043fd4de0369abc4b36c9bbbed9a
#
_entry.id   892d043fd4de0369abc4b36c9bbbed9a
#
_cell.length_a   1.000
_cell.length_b   1.000
_cell.length_c   1.000
_cell.angle_alpha   90.00
_cell.angle_beta   90.00
_cell.angle_gamma   90.00
#
_symmetry.space_group_name_H-M   'P 1'
#
loop_
_entity.id
_entity.type
_entity.pdbx_description
1 polymer ?
#
loop_
_entity_poly.entity_id
_entity_poly.type
_entity_poly.pdbx_seq_one_letter_code
_entity_poly.pdbx_strand_id
1 'polypeptide(L)'
;LPTGASVPFFHSHKANEENYIILSGAGKFQVNDDVFEIGEGSVIRVSPGCDRNLKCTSAEPMIYICIQAKDGSLEGYTMTDAEITERESLL
;
A
#
# COMPACT_ATOMS: atom_id res chain seq x y z
N LEU A 1 -3.72 -13.06 -2.86
CA LEU A 1 -3.02 -13.44 -4.09
C LEU A 1 -2.42 -14.83 -3.91
N PRO A 2 -2.88 -15.84 -4.65
CA PRO A 2 -2.38 -17.21 -4.53
C PRO A 2 -0.89 -17.33 -4.87
N THR A 3 -0.26 -18.37 -4.34
CA THR A 3 1.14 -18.71 -4.64
C THR A 3 1.38 -18.76 -6.15
N GLY A 4 2.40 -18.07 -6.63
CA GLY A 4 2.78 -18.00 -8.05
C GLY A 4 1.94 -17.07 -8.89
N ALA A 5 0.85 -16.53 -8.34
CA ALA A 5 -0.02 -15.63 -9.08
C ALA A 5 0.47 -14.19 -9.04
N SER A 6 0.24 -13.50 -10.14
CA SER A 6 0.36 -12.04 -10.22
C SER A 6 -0.96 -11.45 -10.70
N VAL A 7 -1.12 -10.15 -10.53
CA VAL A 7 -2.23 -9.45 -11.17
C VAL A 7 -2.04 -9.58 -12.68
N PRO A 8 -3.09 -9.91 -13.44
CA PRO A 8 -2.92 -10.28 -14.85
C PRO A 8 -2.60 -9.10 -15.78
N PHE A 9 -2.49 -7.90 -15.26
CA PHE A 9 -2.19 -6.70 -16.04
C PHE A 9 -1.41 -5.69 -15.21
N PHE A 10 -0.63 -4.86 -15.86
CA PHE A 10 -0.12 -3.63 -15.25
C PHE A 10 -1.18 -2.54 -15.34
N HIS A 11 -1.23 -1.68 -14.34
CA HIS A 11 -2.10 -0.51 -14.38
C HIS A 11 -1.47 0.67 -13.65
N SER A 12 -1.97 1.85 -13.95
CA SER A 12 -1.62 3.09 -13.28
C SER A 12 -2.88 3.91 -13.02
N HIS A 13 -2.81 4.82 -12.07
CA HIS A 13 -3.89 5.77 -11.79
C HIS A 13 -3.46 7.17 -12.19
N LYS A 14 -4.41 7.97 -12.67
CA LYS A 14 -4.13 9.34 -13.14
C LYS A 14 -3.94 10.33 -12.00
N ALA A 15 -4.75 10.21 -10.95
CA ALA A 15 -4.80 11.19 -9.86
C ALA A 15 -4.59 10.59 -8.48
N ASN A 16 -4.79 9.30 -8.33
CA ASN A 16 -4.74 8.64 -7.04
C ASN A 16 -3.40 7.98 -6.79
N GLU A 17 -2.96 8.01 -5.54
CA GLU A 17 -1.93 7.12 -5.03
C GLU A 17 -2.56 5.83 -4.51
N GLU A 18 -1.80 4.77 -4.49
CA GLU A 18 -2.17 3.54 -3.82
C GLU A 18 -1.12 3.16 -2.79
N ASN A 19 -1.57 2.66 -1.64
CA ASN A 19 -0.71 2.15 -0.59
C ASN A 19 -1.04 0.68 -0.36
N TYR A 20 -0.05 -0.17 -0.50
CA TYR A 20 -0.15 -1.60 -0.29
C TYR A 20 0.48 -1.95 1.05
N ILE A 21 -0.24 -2.70 1.87
CA ILE A 21 0.25 -3.17 3.18
C ILE A 21 0.18 -4.68 3.15
N ILE A 22 1.34 -5.33 3.23
CA ILE A 22 1.43 -6.79 3.19
C ILE A 22 1.19 -7.33 4.60
N LEU A 23 0.11 -8.09 4.77
CA LEU A 23 -0.28 -8.67 6.05
C LEU A 23 0.36 -10.03 6.28
N SER A 24 0.47 -10.85 5.24
CA SER A 24 1.09 -12.17 5.33
C SER A 24 1.56 -12.64 3.95
N GLY A 25 2.44 -13.62 3.94
CA GLY A 25 3.06 -14.10 2.71
C GLY A 25 4.19 -13.19 2.25
N ALA A 26 4.75 -13.49 1.10
CA ALA A 26 5.86 -12.77 0.50
C ALA A 26 5.77 -12.81 -1.02
N GLY A 27 6.43 -11.88 -1.66
CA GLY A 27 6.44 -11.81 -3.10
C GLY A 27 7.37 -10.76 -3.65
N LYS A 28 7.06 -10.31 -4.86
CA LYS A 28 7.77 -9.26 -5.56
C LYS A 28 6.79 -8.19 -5.99
N PHE A 29 7.25 -6.96 -5.97
CA PHE A 29 6.51 -5.80 -6.42
C PHE A 29 7.29 -5.12 -7.53
N GLN A 30 6.60 -4.68 -8.56
CA GLN A 30 7.21 -3.93 -9.65
C GLN A 30 6.50 -2.58 -9.80
N VAL A 31 7.32 -1.53 -9.83
CA VAL A 31 6.88 -0.17 -10.15
C VAL A 31 7.70 0.29 -11.33
N ASN A 32 7.05 0.53 -12.46
CA ASN A 32 7.74 0.79 -13.73
C ASN A 32 8.77 -0.31 -14.01
N ASP A 33 10.07 0.01 -14.09
CA ASP A 33 11.14 -0.96 -14.31
C ASP A 33 11.82 -1.44 -13.03
N ASP A 34 11.41 -0.92 -11.87
CA ASP A 34 11.98 -1.30 -10.56
C ASP A 34 11.25 -2.50 -9.97
N VAL A 35 12.02 -3.52 -9.61
CA VAL A 35 11.51 -4.75 -8.98
C VAL A 35 12.18 -4.92 -7.62
N PHE A 36 11.39 -5.20 -6.59
CA PHE A 36 11.91 -5.41 -5.24
C PHE A 36 11.10 -6.48 -4.49
N GLU A 37 11.73 -7.06 -3.49
CA GLU A 37 11.11 -8.07 -2.62
C GLU A 37 10.19 -7.38 -1.61
N ILE A 38 9.05 -8.03 -1.34
CA ILE A 38 8.09 -7.61 -0.32
C ILE A 38 7.71 -8.80 0.55
N GLY A 39 7.28 -8.52 1.77
CA GLY A 39 6.84 -9.54 2.73
C GLY A 39 5.99 -8.93 3.82
N GLU A 40 5.68 -9.74 4.83
CA GLU A 40 4.89 -9.30 5.98
C GLU A 40 5.47 -8.00 6.58
N GLY A 41 4.61 -7.00 6.76
CA GLY A 41 4.99 -5.69 7.27
C GLY A 41 5.49 -4.70 6.22
N SER A 42 5.66 -5.11 4.97
CA SER A 42 6.01 -4.19 3.89
C SER A 42 4.86 -3.21 3.62
N VAL A 43 5.21 -1.94 3.45
CA VAL A 43 4.29 -0.89 3.04
C VAL A 43 4.86 -0.23 1.78
N ILE A 44 4.08 -0.24 0.72
CA ILE A 44 4.50 0.28 -0.58
C ILE A 44 3.54 1.38 -0.99
N ARG A 45 4.05 2.60 -1.14
CA ARG A 45 3.30 3.72 -1.71
C ARG A 45 3.64 3.85 -3.19
N VAL A 46 2.62 3.86 -4.02
CA VAL A 46 2.77 4.04 -5.46
C VAL A 46 2.12 5.36 -5.88
N SER A 47 2.92 6.24 -6.45
CA SER A 47 2.47 7.54 -6.93
C SER A 47 1.59 7.41 -8.18
N PRO A 48 0.75 8.42 -8.47
CA PRO A 48 0.03 8.48 -9.74
C PRO A 48 0.98 8.39 -10.94
N GLY A 49 0.50 7.82 -12.03
CA GLY A 49 1.26 7.70 -13.27
C GLY A 49 2.30 6.60 -13.32
N CYS A 50 2.50 5.86 -12.24
CA CYS A 50 3.43 4.74 -12.20
C CYS A 50 2.68 3.42 -12.50
N ASP A 51 3.21 2.64 -13.42
CA ASP A 51 2.72 1.29 -13.67
C ASP A 51 3.13 0.36 -12.54
N ARG A 52 2.23 -0.53 -12.12
CA ARG A 52 2.51 -1.46 -11.02
C ARG A 52 1.94 -2.84 -11.27
N ASN A 53 2.60 -3.80 -10.65
CA ASN A 53 2.13 -5.17 -10.52
C ASN A 53 2.82 -5.82 -9.32
N LEU A 54 2.25 -6.92 -8.84
CA LEU A 54 2.86 -7.69 -7.76
C LEU A 54 2.59 -9.17 -7.99
N LYS A 55 3.47 -9.99 -7.43
CA LYS A 55 3.41 -11.44 -7.54
C LYS A 55 3.68 -12.09 -6.19
N CYS A 56 2.88 -13.08 -5.83
CA CYS A 56 3.13 -13.92 -4.66
C CYS A 56 4.16 -14.99 -5.03
N THR A 57 5.24 -15.06 -4.25
CA THR A 57 6.30 -16.07 -4.44
C THR A 57 6.43 -17.03 -3.25
N SER A 58 5.74 -16.74 -2.13
CA SER A 58 5.76 -17.61 -0.96
C SER A 58 4.91 -18.84 -1.16
N ALA A 59 5.16 -19.87 -0.32
CA ALA A 59 4.38 -21.11 -0.31
C ALA A 59 2.92 -20.83 0.14
N GLU A 60 2.73 -19.85 1.04
CA GLU A 60 1.41 -19.38 1.45
C GLU A 60 0.91 -18.28 0.52
N PRO A 61 -0.41 -18.10 0.39
CA PRO A 61 -0.98 -16.95 -0.30
C PRO A 61 -0.51 -15.64 0.34
N MET A 62 -0.33 -14.61 -0.47
CA MET A 62 -0.04 -13.26 0.02
C MET A 62 -1.34 -12.51 0.26
N ILE A 63 -1.50 -12.01 1.47
CA ILE A 63 -2.66 -11.20 1.87
C ILE A 63 -2.19 -9.77 2.05
N TYR A 64 -2.86 -8.86 1.41
CA TYR A 64 -2.52 -7.45 1.50
C TYR A 64 -3.75 -6.55 1.48
N ILE A 65 -3.58 -5.35 2.01
CA ILE A 65 -4.57 -4.28 1.94
C ILE A 65 -4.08 -3.28 0.88
N CYS A 66 -4.97 -2.86 0.01
CA CYS A 66 -4.70 -1.78 -0.94
C CYS A 66 -5.61 -0.60 -0.62
N ILE A 67 -5.02 0.55 -0.32
CA ILE A 67 -5.75 1.78 -0.03
C ILE A 67 -5.49 2.76 -1.16
N GLN A 68 -6.55 3.20 -1.80
CA GLN A 68 -6.47 4.20 -2.86
C GLN A 68 -6.99 5.54 -2.33
N ALA A 69 -6.23 6.60 -2.55
CA ALA A 69 -6.59 7.95 -2.14
C ALA A 69 -6.10 8.97 -3.17
N LYS A 70 -6.79 10.09 -3.26
CA LYS A 70 -6.34 11.19 -4.12
C LYS A 70 -5.00 11.71 -3.62
N ASP A 71 -4.02 11.80 -4.53
CA ASP A 71 -2.69 12.29 -4.20
C ASP A 71 -2.75 13.74 -3.73
N GLY A 72 -2.00 14.05 -2.66
CA GLY A 72 -1.95 15.40 -2.09
C GLY A 72 -3.26 15.84 -1.42
N SER A 73 -4.17 14.93 -1.11
CA SER A 73 -5.47 15.29 -0.54
C SER A 73 -5.45 15.50 0.97
N LEU A 74 -4.37 15.13 1.64
CA LEU A 74 -4.26 15.30 3.09
C LEU A 74 -4.07 16.76 3.44
N GLU A 75 -5.00 17.31 4.23
CA GLU A 75 -4.96 18.67 4.73
C GLU A 75 -4.88 18.64 6.26
N GLY A 76 -4.37 19.73 6.85
CA GLY A 76 -4.38 19.88 8.30
C GLY A 76 -3.55 18.83 9.05
N TYR A 77 -2.57 18.23 8.43
CA TYR A 77 -1.76 17.17 9.05
C TYR A 77 -0.79 17.67 10.12
N THR A 78 -0.86 18.94 10.46
CA THR A 78 -0.01 19.57 11.47
C THR A 78 -0.64 19.47 12.87
N MET A 79 0.15 19.78 13.90
CA MET A 79 -0.36 19.83 15.27
C MET A 79 -1.48 20.85 15.48
N THR A 80 -1.61 21.82 14.58
CA THR A 80 -2.65 22.85 14.67
C THR A 80 -4.03 22.34 14.27
N ASP A 81 -4.11 21.21 13.54
CA ASP A 81 -5.39 20.55 13.26
C ASP A 81 -5.90 19.76 14.47
N ALA A 82 -4.99 19.21 15.25
CA ALA A 82 -5.36 18.42 16.43
C ALA A 82 -5.74 19.32 17.61
N GLU A 83 -6.79 18.93 18.29
CA GLU A 83 -7.23 19.59 19.53
C GLU A 83 -7.02 18.66 20.72
N ILE A 84 -6.47 19.22 21.80
CA ILE A 84 -6.33 18.48 23.05
C ILE A 84 -7.66 18.53 23.80
N THR A 85 -8.17 17.36 24.14
CA THR A 85 -9.43 17.23 24.88
C THR A 85 -9.12 16.78 26.31
N GLU A 86 -9.62 17.51 27.28
CA GLU A 86 -9.58 17.08 28.68
C GLU A 86 -10.71 16.08 28.91
N ARG A 87 -10.31 14.84 29.17
CA ARG A 87 -11.25 13.75 29.41
C ARG A 87 -10.64 12.74 30.37
N GLU A 88 -11.45 12.22 31.27
CA GLU A 88 -11.02 11.09 32.10
C GLU A 88 -10.87 9.83 31.26
N SER A 89 -9.72 9.15 31.41
CA SER A 89 -9.48 7.90 30.72
C SER A 89 -10.30 6.77 31.32
N LEU A 90 -10.92 5.96 30.47
CA LEU A 90 -11.55 4.70 30.83
C LEU A 90 -10.68 3.49 30.49
N LEU A 91 -9.43 3.73 30.07
CA LEU A 91 -8.47 2.70 29.67
C LEU A 91 -7.75 2.09 30.87
#